data_3083b031aa957acc7606cd632c91f365
#
_entry.id   3083b031aa957acc7606cd632c91f365
#
_cell.length_a   1.000
_cell.length_b   1.000
_cell.length_c   1.000
_cell.angle_alpha   90.00
_cell.angle_beta   90.00
_cell.angle_gamma   90.00
#
_symmetry.space_group_name_H-M   'P 1'
#
loop_
_entity.id
_entity.type
_entity.pdbx_description
1 polymer ?
#
loop_
_entity_poly.entity_id
_entity_poly.type
_entity_poly.pdbx_seq_one_letter_code
_entity_poly.pdbx_strand_id
1 'polypeptide(L)'
;MSPLAPEAEKLAASRLFLAEIERHIQARHDFGFETTLAGRGYLRLIRRLRTDGWRVELIYVALPNAEMAKLRVAERVSHGGHDIPVSDIERRFLRSLENLFAVYASLVDRTVCLLNSGETPEIVFTQQGVHREVKQATIIQLLQGWRQT
;
A
#
# COMPACT_ATOMS: atom_id res chain seq x y z
N MET A 1 -17.50 -17.35 22.05
CA MET A 1 -16.44 -17.38 21.02
C MET A 1 -15.14 -17.81 21.63
N SER A 2 -14.43 -18.71 20.96
CA SER A 2 -13.09 -19.13 21.37
C SER A 2 -12.10 -17.98 21.25
N PRO A 3 -11.14 -17.79 22.20
CA PRO A 3 -10.08 -16.79 22.09
C PRO A 3 -9.19 -16.95 20.86
N LEU A 4 -9.21 -18.12 20.20
CA LEU A 4 -8.46 -18.39 18.97
C LEU A 4 -9.21 -18.00 17.70
N ALA A 5 -10.49 -17.65 17.79
CA ALA A 5 -11.34 -17.30 16.64
C ALA A 5 -10.82 -16.11 15.82
N PRO A 6 -10.32 -14.98 16.39
CA PRO A 6 -9.85 -13.85 15.59
C PRO A 6 -8.67 -14.17 14.68
N GLU A 7 -7.71 -14.99 15.14
CA GLU A 7 -6.57 -15.38 14.30
C GLU A 7 -6.97 -16.36 13.21
N ALA A 8 -7.83 -17.34 13.54
CA ALA A 8 -8.36 -18.27 12.56
C ALA A 8 -9.21 -17.55 11.51
N GLU A 9 -10.00 -16.56 11.90
CA GLU A 9 -10.79 -15.73 11.00
C GLU A 9 -9.91 -14.89 10.08
N LYS A 10 -8.84 -14.29 10.59
CA LYS A 10 -7.86 -13.54 9.78
C LYS A 10 -7.19 -14.43 8.75
N LEU A 11 -6.79 -15.62 9.12
CA LEU A 11 -6.17 -16.58 8.21
C LEU A 11 -7.15 -17.03 7.13
N ALA A 12 -8.38 -17.33 7.52
CA ALA A 12 -9.44 -17.69 6.57
C ALA A 12 -9.76 -16.56 5.61
N ALA A 13 -9.85 -15.31 6.10
CA ALA A 13 -10.07 -14.13 5.27
C ALA A 13 -8.91 -13.92 4.29
N SER A 14 -7.67 -14.11 4.72
CA SER A 14 -6.49 -14.01 3.85
C SER A 14 -6.52 -15.05 2.74
N ARG A 15 -6.92 -16.28 3.06
CA ARG A 15 -7.06 -17.36 2.07
C ARG A 15 -8.15 -17.05 1.04
N LEU A 16 -9.30 -16.55 1.50
CA LEU A 16 -10.39 -16.14 0.62
C LEU A 16 -9.97 -15.01 -0.31
N PHE A 17 -9.25 -14.04 0.22
CA PHE A 17 -8.71 -12.91 -0.55
C PHE A 17 -7.78 -13.39 -1.66
N LEU A 18 -6.82 -14.25 -1.32
CA LEU A 18 -5.88 -14.81 -2.31
C LEU A 18 -6.60 -15.70 -3.35
N ALA A 19 -7.60 -16.46 -2.93
CA ALA A 19 -8.41 -17.28 -3.82
C ALA A 19 -9.22 -16.40 -4.80
N GLU A 20 -9.73 -15.27 -4.33
CA GLU A 20 -10.46 -14.31 -5.16
C GLU A 20 -9.54 -13.67 -6.21
N ILE A 21 -8.33 -13.28 -5.81
CA ILE A 21 -7.30 -12.80 -6.75
C ILE A 21 -7.03 -13.86 -7.81
N GLU A 22 -6.80 -15.10 -7.41
CA GLU A 22 -6.52 -16.21 -8.34
C GLU A 22 -7.68 -16.45 -9.30
N ARG A 23 -8.91 -16.35 -8.83
CA ARG A 23 -10.11 -16.48 -9.66
C ARG A 23 -10.13 -15.42 -10.78
N HIS A 24 -9.81 -14.17 -10.47
CA HIS A 24 -9.72 -13.10 -11.47
C HIS A 24 -8.58 -13.34 -12.46
N ILE A 25 -7.44 -13.81 -11.99
CA ILE A 25 -6.31 -14.16 -12.85
C ILE A 25 -6.70 -15.25 -13.85
N GLN A 26 -7.31 -16.33 -13.38
CA GLN A 26 -7.74 -17.44 -14.23
C GLN A 26 -8.78 -17.02 -15.25
N ALA A 27 -9.70 -16.14 -14.87
CA ALA A 27 -10.74 -15.62 -15.76
C ALA A 27 -10.25 -14.51 -16.69
N ARG A 28 -9.01 -14.03 -16.53
CA ARG A 28 -8.45 -12.90 -17.28
C ARG A 28 -9.27 -11.61 -17.13
N HIS A 29 -9.89 -11.41 -15.97
CA HIS A 29 -10.61 -10.19 -15.65
C HIS A 29 -9.68 -9.18 -15.01
N ASP A 30 -9.82 -7.90 -15.37
CA ASP A 30 -9.16 -6.81 -14.66
C ASP A 30 -9.61 -6.80 -13.20
N PHE A 31 -8.70 -6.54 -12.30
CA PHE A 31 -9.00 -6.48 -10.87
C PHE A 31 -8.06 -5.50 -10.15
N GLY A 32 -8.48 -5.10 -8.98
CA GLY A 32 -7.67 -4.27 -8.10
C GLY A 32 -7.90 -4.65 -6.65
N PHE A 33 -6.93 -4.35 -5.82
CA PHE A 33 -7.05 -4.54 -4.38
C PHE A 33 -6.24 -3.48 -3.63
N GLU A 34 -6.58 -3.30 -2.37
CA GLU A 34 -5.89 -2.36 -1.49
C GLU A 34 -4.94 -3.11 -0.56
N THR A 35 -3.81 -2.49 -0.28
CA THR A 35 -2.82 -2.98 0.67
C THR A 35 -2.11 -1.82 1.33
N THR A 36 -1.57 -2.03 2.53
CA THR A 36 -0.76 -1.03 3.23
C THR A 36 0.63 -0.89 2.62
N LEU A 37 1.05 -1.81 1.79
CA LEU A 37 2.41 -1.92 1.23
C LEU A 37 3.51 -2.10 2.31
N ALA A 38 3.13 -2.31 3.55
CA ALA A 38 4.08 -2.48 4.65
C ALA A 38 4.84 -3.82 4.60
N GLY A 39 4.34 -4.78 3.83
CA GLY A 39 4.97 -6.07 3.60
C GLY A 39 5.45 -6.23 2.18
N ARG A 40 6.17 -7.31 1.94
CA ARG A 40 6.67 -7.68 0.60
C ARG A 40 5.98 -8.94 0.03
N GLY A 41 4.82 -9.28 0.57
CA GLY A 41 4.08 -10.49 0.19
C GLY A 41 3.55 -10.50 -1.23
N TYR A 42 3.39 -9.34 -1.86
CA TYR A 42 2.86 -9.24 -3.21
C TYR A 42 3.93 -9.18 -4.31
N LEU A 43 5.21 -9.18 -3.97
CA LEU A 43 6.29 -9.10 -4.97
C LEU A 43 6.25 -10.28 -5.94
N ARG A 44 6.05 -11.48 -5.42
CA ARG A 44 5.98 -12.69 -6.24
C ARG A 44 4.77 -12.67 -7.18
N LEU A 45 3.63 -12.22 -6.68
CA LEU A 45 2.40 -12.07 -7.46
C LEU A 45 2.60 -11.07 -8.60
N ILE A 46 3.16 -9.90 -8.32
CA ILE A 46 3.41 -8.87 -9.33
C ILE A 46 4.35 -9.37 -10.42
N ARG A 47 5.43 -10.04 -10.04
CA ARG A 47 6.37 -10.62 -11.01
C ARG A 47 5.70 -11.66 -11.91
N ARG A 48 4.87 -12.52 -11.32
CA ARG A 48 4.10 -13.52 -12.06
C ARG A 48 3.15 -12.85 -13.06
N LEU A 49 2.39 -11.87 -12.62
CA LEU A 49 1.44 -11.14 -13.46
C LEU A 49 2.14 -10.47 -14.64
N ARG A 50 3.24 -9.78 -14.39
CA ARG A 50 3.99 -9.12 -15.45
C ARG A 50 4.60 -10.11 -16.44
N THR A 51 5.11 -11.24 -15.97
CA THR A 51 5.59 -12.32 -16.82
C THR A 51 4.48 -12.88 -17.72
N ASP A 52 3.25 -12.95 -17.20
CA ASP A 52 2.05 -13.41 -17.92
C ASP A 52 1.43 -12.34 -18.83
N GLY A 53 2.07 -11.19 -19.00
CA GLY A 53 1.62 -10.13 -19.89
C GLY A 53 0.60 -9.16 -19.28
N TRP A 54 0.35 -9.24 -17.98
CA TRP A 54 -0.50 -8.28 -17.28
C TRP A 54 0.19 -6.94 -17.13
N ARG A 55 -0.59 -5.87 -17.29
CA ARG A 55 -0.17 -4.53 -16.90
C ARG A 55 -0.53 -4.31 -15.44
N VAL A 56 0.46 -4.00 -14.62
CA VAL A 56 0.28 -3.77 -13.18
C VAL A 56 0.54 -2.30 -12.87
N GLU A 57 -0.44 -1.66 -12.27
CA GLU A 57 -0.35 -0.26 -11.85
C GLU A 57 -0.48 -0.14 -10.34
N LEU A 58 0.30 0.74 -9.75
CA LEU A 58 0.27 1.05 -8.32
C LEU A 58 -0.16 2.51 -8.12
N ILE A 59 -1.22 2.70 -7.34
CA ILE A 59 -1.61 4.02 -6.87
C ILE A 59 -1.30 4.07 -5.38
N TYR A 60 -0.33 4.91 -5.00
CA TYR A 60 0.07 5.07 -3.62
C TYR A 60 -0.47 6.38 -3.07
N VAL A 61 -1.25 6.30 -2.01
CA VAL A 61 -1.81 7.49 -1.35
C VAL A 61 -0.98 7.76 -0.11
N ALA A 62 -0.08 8.74 -0.21
CA ALA A 62 0.81 9.12 0.88
C ALA A 62 0.09 10.04 1.87
N LEU A 63 0.42 9.87 3.14
CA LEU A 63 0.11 10.83 4.21
C LEU A 63 1.38 11.63 4.52
N PRO A 64 1.26 12.90 4.95
CA PRO A 64 2.43 13.76 5.17
C PRO A 64 3.36 13.25 6.28
N ASN A 65 2.80 12.56 7.28
CA ASN A 65 3.57 12.05 8.43
C ASN A 65 2.82 10.94 9.16
N ALA A 66 3.50 10.30 10.12
CA ALA A 66 2.93 9.23 10.94
C ALA A 66 1.79 9.72 11.84
N GLU A 67 1.77 10.98 12.25
CA GLU A 67 0.70 11.55 13.08
C GLU A 67 -0.63 11.54 12.31
N MET A 68 -0.63 11.85 11.02
CA MET A 68 -1.82 11.74 10.18
C MET A 68 -2.31 10.30 10.08
N ALA A 69 -1.39 9.33 9.99
CA ALA A 69 -1.75 7.91 9.99
C ALA A 69 -2.44 7.52 11.31
N LYS A 70 -1.93 7.99 12.44
CA LYS A 70 -2.55 7.76 13.76
C LYS A 70 -3.95 8.38 13.85
N LEU A 71 -4.12 9.60 13.36
CA LEU A 71 -5.43 10.27 13.33
C LEU A 71 -6.44 9.49 12.47
N ARG A 72 -6.04 8.98 11.31
CA ARG A 72 -6.90 8.18 10.44
C ARG A 72 -7.36 6.89 11.12
N VAL A 73 -6.46 6.23 11.85
CA VAL A 73 -6.83 5.04 12.62
C VAL A 73 -7.80 5.41 13.75
N ALA A 74 -7.54 6.50 14.48
CA ALA A 74 -8.41 6.97 15.54
C ALA A 74 -9.82 7.30 15.03
N GLU A 75 -9.95 7.94 13.89
CA GLU A 75 -11.24 8.20 13.24
C GLU A 75 -11.98 6.89 12.91
N ARG A 76 -11.29 5.90 12.35
CA ARG A 76 -11.91 4.61 12.06
C ARG A 76 -12.37 3.89 13.33
N VAL A 77 -11.60 3.95 14.40
CA VAL A 77 -11.97 3.37 15.70
C VAL A 77 -13.22 4.04 16.24
N SER A 78 -13.32 5.37 16.15
CA SER A 78 -14.51 6.11 16.59
C SER A 78 -15.78 5.73 15.80
N HIS A 79 -15.63 5.20 14.58
CA HIS A 79 -16.73 4.71 13.75
C HIS A 79 -16.87 3.18 13.78
N GLY A 80 -16.29 2.50 14.77
CA GLY A 80 -16.42 1.05 14.97
C GLY A 80 -15.36 0.18 14.31
N GLY A 81 -14.29 0.78 13.78
CA GLY A 81 -13.16 0.04 13.22
C GLY A 81 -12.25 -0.56 14.30
N HIS A 82 -11.34 -1.42 13.86
CA HIS A 82 -10.36 -2.04 14.77
C HIS A 82 -9.26 -1.06 15.18
N ASP A 83 -8.91 -1.08 16.46
CA ASP A 83 -7.77 -0.35 16.98
C ASP A 83 -6.47 -1.03 16.58
N ILE A 84 -5.43 -0.22 16.33
CA ILE A 84 -4.08 -0.68 16.00
C ILE A 84 -3.12 0.00 16.97
N PRO A 85 -2.19 -0.75 17.61
CA PRO A 85 -1.18 -0.14 18.47
C PRO A 85 -0.39 0.96 17.76
N VAL A 86 -0.13 2.06 18.45
CA VAL A 86 0.57 3.24 17.89
C VAL A 86 1.93 2.87 17.29
N SER A 87 2.69 2.01 17.97
CA SER A 87 3.98 1.52 17.47
C SER A 87 3.85 0.78 16.13
N ASP A 88 2.76 0.05 15.93
CA ASP A 88 2.49 -0.64 14.68
C ASP A 88 2.13 0.32 13.55
N ILE A 89 1.39 1.39 13.86
CA ILE A 89 1.05 2.43 12.87
C ILE A 89 2.33 3.10 12.37
N GLU A 90 3.22 3.52 13.27
CA GLU A 90 4.50 4.14 12.91
C GLU A 90 5.37 3.21 12.07
N ARG A 91 5.50 1.96 12.50
CA ARG A 91 6.28 0.95 11.81
C ARG A 91 5.76 0.70 10.40
N ARG A 92 4.44 0.54 10.24
CA ARG A 92 3.81 0.32 8.93
C ARG A 92 3.96 1.53 8.02
N PHE A 93 3.84 2.74 8.56
CA PHE A 93 4.04 3.97 7.81
C PHE A 93 5.44 4.02 7.19
N LEU A 94 6.48 3.80 8.00
CA LEU A 94 7.88 3.82 7.54
C LEU A 94 8.17 2.69 6.55
N ARG A 95 7.73 1.48 6.84
CA ARG A 95 7.91 0.33 5.95
C ARG A 95 7.19 0.49 4.62
N SER A 96 6.01 1.06 4.64
CA SER A 96 5.24 1.33 3.44
C SER A 96 6.01 2.26 2.49
N LEU A 97 6.54 3.37 3.01
CA LEU A 97 7.36 4.30 2.23
C LEU A 97 8.66 3.66 1.74
N GLU A 98 9.35 2.92 2.59
CA GLU A 98 10.56 2.21 2.21
C GLU A 98 10.28 1.22 1.07
N ASN A 99 9.24 0.42 1.19
CA ASN A 99 8.87 -0.55 0.17
C ASN A 99 8.46 0.13 -1.13
N LEU A 100 7.74 1.25 -1.06
CA LEU A 100 7.37 2.03 -2.25
C LEU A 100 8.62 2.41 -3.06
N PHE A 101 9.55 3.11 -2.42
CA PHE A 101 10.72 3.65 -3.12
C PHE A 101 11.77 2.60 -3.45
N ALA A 102 11.99 1.62 -2.58
CA ALA A 102 13.06 0.63 -2.76
C ALA A 102 12.66 -0.52 -3.69
N VAL A 103 11.37 -0.87 -3.75
CA VAL A 103 10.94 -2.12 -4.40
C VAL A 103 9.78 -1.92 -5.36
N TYR A 104 8.61 -1.48 -4.88
CA TYR A 104 7.38 -1.57 -5.65
C TYR A 104 7.31 -0.59 -6.82
N ALA A 105 7.77 0.64 -6.64
CA ALA A 105 7.64 1.68 -7.67
C ALA A 105 8.36 1.31 -8.98
N SER A 106 9.49 0.63 -8.90
CA SER A 106 10.23 0.17 -10.08
C SER A 106 9.78 -1.20 -10.59
N LEU A 107 9.07 -1.97 -9.78
CA LEU A 107 8.63 -3.32 -10.13
C LEU A 107 7.36 -3.32 -11.00
N VAL A 108 6.43 -2.43 -10.74
CA VAL A 108 5.17 -2.31 -11.49
C VAL A 108 5.39 -1.55 -12.81
N ASP A 109 4.41 -1.63 -13.71
CA ASP A 109 4.49 -0.93 -14.99
C ASP A 109 4.37 0.58 -14.83
N ARG A 110 3.50 1.01 -13.91
CA ARG A 110 3.31 2.42 -13.61
C ARG A 110 2.97 2.63 -12.16
N THR A 111 3.57 3.66 -11.55
CA THR A 111 3.24 4.13 -10.21
C THR A 111 2.76 5.57 -10.27
N VAL A 112 1.69 5.87 -9.53
CA VAL A 112 1.25 7.23 -9.25
C VAL A 112 1.25 7.40 -7.74
N CYS A 113 2.02 8.36 -7.23
CA CYS A 113 2.01 8.71 -5.82
C CYS A 113 1.23 10.00 -5.61
N LEU A 114 0.19 9.92 -4.81
CA LEU A 114 -0.67 11.04 -4.43
C LEU A 114 -0.40 11.41 -2.98
N LEU A 115 -0.47 12.70 -2.66
CA LEU A 115 -0.48 13.18 -1.27
C LEU A 115 -1.91 13.53 -0.89
N ASN A 116 -2.40 12.92 0.18
CA ASN A 116 -3.71 13.22 0.76
C ASN A 116 -3.52 13.96 2.09
N SER A 117 -3.29 15.27 2.02
CA SER A 117 -3.10 16.14 3.18
C SER A 117 -4.21 17.16 3.37
N GLY A 118 -5.15 17.24 2.43
CA GLY A 118 -6.21 18.25 2.43
C GLY A 118 -7.46 17.78 1.69
N GLU A 119 -8.21 18.71 1.14
CA GLU A 119 -9.46 18.43 0.42
C GLU A 119 -9.24 17.70 -0.90
N THR A 120 -8.18 18.07 -1.63
CA THR A 120 -7.87 17.51 -2.94
C THR A 120 -6.52 16.79 -2.91
N PRO A 121 -6.46 15.50 -3.29
CA PRO A 121 -5.18 14.82 -3.45
C PRO A 121 -4.33 15.46 -4.55
N GLU A 122 -3.02 15.56 -4.29
CA GLU A 122 -2.06 16.11 -5.23
C GLU A 122 -1.08 15.05 -5.71
N ILE A 123 -0.71 15.06 -6.98
CA ILE A 123 0.29 14.15 -7.52
C ILE A 123 1.68 14.58 -7.05
N VAL A 124 2.38 13.68 -6.35
CA VAL A 124 3.76 13.89 -5.89
C VAL A 124 4.74 13.47 -6.97
N PHE A 125 4.56 12.27 -7.51
CA PHE A 125 5.34 11.79 -8.65
C PHE A 125 4.58 10.70 -9.41
N THR A 126 5.00 10.48 -10.64
CA THR A 126 4.66 9.30 -11.43
C THR A 126 5.96 8.58 -11.79
N GLN A 127 5.88 7.28 -12.02
CA GLN A 127 7.06 6.49 -12.37
C GLN A 127 6.69 5.36 -13.34
N GLN A 128 7.55 5.13 -14.33
CA GLN A 128 7.48 3.99 -15.23
C GLN A 128 8.84 3.29 -15.22
N GLY A 129 8.87 2.06 -14.68
CA GLY A 129 10.13 1.39 -14.43
C GLY A 129 11.03 2.20 -13.50
N VAL A 130 12.21 2.56 -13.98
CA VAL A 130 13.17 3.39 -13.21
C VAL A 130 13.03 4.89 -13.48
N HIS A 131 12.20 5.26 -14.45
CA HIS A 131 12.02 6.66 -14.86
C HIS A 131 10.94 7.34 -14.02
N ARG A 132 11.35 8.30 -13.18
CA ARG A 132 10.47 9.04 -12.27
C ARG A 132 10.32 10.48 -12.73
N GLU A 133 9.07 10.93 -12.82
CA GLU A 133 8.73 12.31 -13.05
C GLU A 133 8.20 12.93 -11.75
N VAL A 134 8.98 13.84 -11.16
CA VAL A 134 8.65 14.47 -9.87
C VAL A 134 7.82 15.73 -10.11
N LYS A 135 6.65 15.79 -9.49
CA LYS A 135 5.74 16.96 -9.52
C LYS A 135 5.88 17.82 -8.28
N GLN A 136 6.21 17.22 -7.13
CA GLN A 136 6.32 17.90 -5.83
C GLN A 136 7.66 17.53 -5.18
N ALA A 137 8.74 18.22 -5.58
CA ALA A 137 10.10 17.91 -5.13
C ALA A 137 10.25 17.98 -3.60
N THR A 138 9.68 19.01 -2.97
CA THR A 138 9.74 19.17 -1.52
C THR A 138 9.06 18.01 -0.78
N ILE A 139 7.91 17.58 -1.29
CA ILE A 139 7.14 16.48 -0.67
C ILE A 139 7.87 15.14 -0.83
N ILE A 140 8.45 14.88 -2.01
CA ILE A 140 9.20 13.64 -2.19
C ILE A 140 10.43 13.59 -1.28
N GLN A 141 11.10 14.71 -1.08
CA GLN A 141 12.21 14.79 -0.12
C GLN A 141 11.75 14.51 1.31
N LEU A 142 10.60 15.06 1.71
CA LEU A 142 9.99 14.79 3.01
C LEU A 142 9.70 13.30 3.18
N LEU A 143 9.03 12.68 2.21
CA LEU A 143 8.68 11.26 2.26
C LEU A 143 9.92 10.37 2.28
N GLN A 144 10.95 10.70 1.51
CA GLN A 144 12.21 9.96 1.51
C GLN A 144 13.01 10.17 2.80
N GLY A 145 12.90 11.34 3.43
CA GLY A 145 13.53 11.65 4.70
C GLY A 145 13.07 10.75 5.84
N TRP A 146 11.80 10.36 5.86
CA TRP A 146 11.27 9.44 6.85
C TRP A 146 11.90 8.05 6.81
N ARG A 147 12.52 7.68 5.70
CA ARG A 147 13.21 6.39 5.53
C ARG A 147 14.54 6.33 6.30
N GLN A 148 15.10 7.47 6.64
CA GLN A 148 16.43 7.58 7.25
C GLN A 148 16.38 7.69 8.78
N THR A 149 15.21 7.82 9.35
CA THR A 149 14.98 7.88 10.79
C THR A 149 14.46 6.56 11.34
#